data_f8962e17e4aaf326f4e5264b262a0b7f
#
_entry.id   f8962e17e4aaf326f4e5264b262a0b7f
#
_cell.length_a   1.000
_cell.length_b   1.000
_cell.length_c   1.000
_cell.angle_alpha   90.00
_cell.angle_beta   90.00
_cell.angle_gamma   90.00
#
_symmetry.space_group_name_H-M   'P 1'
#
loop_
_entity.id
_entity.type
_entity.pdbx_description
1 polymer ?
#
loop_
_entity_poly.entity_id
_entity_poly.type
_entity_poly.pdbx_seq_one_letter_code
_entity_poly.pdbx_strand_id
1 'polypeptide(L)'
;MTHATPAPGAQLLTPSDHTLVMIDFQSQMAFATRSIDAVLLRNNAGLVARSAAGFGASTILTTVAETTFSGPMFGEVTAPFPGLALIDRTTMNCWEDEAVIDRVNDIGKPRIVLAGLWTSVCIVGPALSAIDQ
;
A
#
# COMPACT_ATOMS: atom_id res chain seq x y z
N MET A 1 -35.41 17.29 -7.67
CA MET A 1 -34.04 17.80 -7.84
C MET A 1 -33.30 17.59 -6.53
N THR A 2 -32.12 16.94 -6.59
CA THR A 2 -31.23 16.81 -5.43
C THR A 2 -30.50 18.12 -5.24
N HIS A 3 -30.59 18.70 -4.04
CA HIS A 3 -29.83 19.90 -3.69
C HIS A 3 -28.38 19.52 -3.37
N ALA A 4 -27.43 20.28 -3.89
CA ALA A 4 -26.05 20.19 -3.47
C ALA A 4 -25.92 20.71 -2.03
N THR A 5 -25.14 20.01 -1.20
CA THR A 5 -24.84 20.41 0.18
C THR A 5 -23.35 20.65 0.34
N PRO A 6 -22.90 21.54 1.22
CA PRO A 6 -21.47 21.80 1.45
C PRO A 6 -20.85 20.67 2.31
N ALA A 7 -20.86 19.45 1.76
CA ALA A 7 -20.29 18.26 2.41
C ALA A 7 -19.47 17.47 1.38
N PRO A 8 -18.39 16.79 1.80
CA PRO A 8 -17.64 15.92 0.90
C PRO A 8 -18.54 14.81 0.36
N GLY A 9 -18.38 14.49 -0.92
CA GLY A 9 -19.10 13.36 -1.53
C GLY A 9 -18.74 12.05 -0.86
N ALA A 10 -19.70 11.14 -0.75
CA ALA A 10 -19.53 9.84 -0.07
C ALA A 10 -18.43 8.94 -0.72
N GLN A 11 -18.07 9.24 -1.96
CA GLN A 11 -17.00 8.50 -2.67
C GLN A 11 -15.59 9.05 -2.40
N LEU A 12 -15.48 10.25 -1.81
CA LEU A 12 -14.17 10.79 -1.44
C LEU A 12 -13.63 10.05 -0.21
N LEU A 13 -12.33 9.75 -0.25
CA LEU A 13 -11.65 9.16 0.90
C LEU A 13 -11.40 10.20 1.99
N THR A 14 -11.51 9.74 3.22
CA THR A 14 -11.03 10.48 4.40
C THR A 14 -9.92 9.69 5.07
N PRO A 15 -9.03 10.32 5.86
CA PRO A 15 -7.94 9.58 6.52
C PRO A 15 -8.42 8.45 7.45
N SER A 16 -9.65 8.56 7.94
CA SER A 16 -10.22 7.61 8.92
C SER A 16 -11.02 6.46 8.31
N ASP A 17 -11.30 6.47 7.00
CA ASP A 17 -12.23 5.52 6.37
C ASP A 17 -11.59 4.46 5.48
N HIS A 18 -10.26 4.43 5.42
CA HIS A 18 -9.54 3.48 4.58
C HIS A 18 -8.26 2.96 5.23
N THR A 19 -7.77 1.85 4.71
CA THR A 19 -6.45 1.31 4.97
C THR A 19 -5.62 1.44 3.70
N LEU A 20 -4.45 2.08 3.80
CA LEU A 20 -3.45 2.09 2.74
C LEU A 20 -2.56 0.85 2.88
N VAL A 21 -2.43 0.06 1.82
CA VAL A 21 -1.49 -1.06 1.75
C VAL A 21 -0.40 -0.70 0.75
N MET A 22 0.83 -0.55 1.24
CA MET A 22 2.01 -0.26 0.42
C MET A 22 2.77 -1.56 0.16
N ILE A 23 2.80 -1.98 -1.11
CA ILE A 23 3.18 -3.32 -1.53
C ILE A 23 4.46 -3.27 -2.37
N ASP A 24 5.49 -3.97 -1.92
CA ASP A 24 6.69 -4.32 -2.69
C ASP A 24 7.45 -3.12 -3.28
N PHE A 25 7.45 -1.99 -2.58
CA PHE A 25 8.34 -0.88 -2.92
C PHE A 25 9.78 -1.23 -2.54
N GLN A 26 10.35 -2.20 -3.24
CA GLN A 26 11.66 -2.80 -2.97
C GLN A 26 12.67 -2.51 -4.07
N SER A 27 13.95 -2.56 -3.73
CA SER A 27 15.04 -2.17 -4.63
C SER A 27 15.10 -2.97 -5.92
N GLN A 28 14.91 -4.29 -5.87
CA GLN A 28 14.95 -5.14 -7.07
C GLN A 28 13.72 -4.92 -7.97
N MET A 29 12.57 -4.62 -7.38
CA MET A 29 11.37 -4.26 -8.13
C MET A 29 11.56 -2.95 -8.91
N ALA A 30 12.15 -1.94 -8.27
CA ALA A 30 12.46 -0.68 -8.93
C ALA A 30 13.47 -0.85 -10.08
N PHE A 31 14.48 -1.69 -9.88
CA PHE A 31 15.50 -1.95 -10.90
C PHE A 31 14.90 -2.54 -12.20
N ALA A 32 13.90 -3.39 -12.09
CA ALA A 32 13.23 -4.00 -13.23
C ALA A 32 12.10 -3.14 -13.82
N THR A 33 11.72 -2.03 -13.15
CA THR A 33 10.65 -1.15 -13.63
C THR A 33 11.17 -0.20 -14.71
N ARG A 34 10.49 -0.18 -15.87
CA ARG A 34 10.89 0.67 -17.01
C ARG A 34 9.86 1.72 -17.39
N SER A 35 8.68 1.70 -16.82
CA SER A 35 7.60 2.62 -17.14
C SER A 35 7.71 3.98 -16.44
N ILE A 36 8.61 4.08 -15.46
CA ILE A 36 8.86 5.32 -14.71
C ILE A 36 10.34 5.37 -14.32
N ASP A 37 10.89 6.56 -14.25
CA ASP A 37 12.23 6.80 -13.70
C ASP A 37 12.32 6.38 -12.23
N ALA A 38 13.41 5.72 -11.84
CA ALA A 38 13.58 5.16 -10.50
C ALA A 38 13.58 6.23 -9.39
N VAL A 39 14.14 7.42 -9.65
CA VAL A 39 14.14 8.53 -8.69
C VAL A 39 12.73 9.07 -8.52
N LEU A 40 12.02 9.26 -9.62
CA LEU A 40 10.63 9.72 -9.60
C LEU A 40 9.72 8.71 -8.89
N LEU A 41 9.89 7.41 -9.14
CA LEU A 41 9.17 6.35 -8.46
C LEU A 41 9.35 6.42 -6.94
N ARG A 42 10.60 6.52 -6.47
CA ARG A 42 10.92 6.58 -5.04
C ARG A 42 10.35 7.86 -4.40
N ASN A 43 10.48 9.00 -5.08
CA ASN A 43 9.92 10.26 -4.60
C ASN A 43 8.39 10.19 -4.48
N ASN A 44 7.70 9.62 -5.46
CA ASN A 44 6.25 9.46 -5.45
C ASN A 44 5.79 8.49 -4.36
N ALA A 45 6.47 7.34 -4.20
CA ALA A 45 6.18 6.41 -3.11
C ALA A 45 6.37 7.06 -1.74
N GLY A 46 7.47 7.81 -1.55
CA GLY A 46 7.73 8.59 -0.34
C GLY A 46 6.68 9.70 -0.10
N LEU A 47 6.18 10.33 -1.16
CA LEU A 47 5.10 11.33 -1.04
C LEU A 47 3.81 10.67 -0.50
N VAL A 48 3.41 9.53 -1.05
CA VAL A 48 2.25 8.77 -0.57
C VAL A 48 2.42 8.37 0.89
N ALA A 49 3.59 7.82 1.25
CA ALA A 49 3.89 7.41 2.61
C ALA A 49 3.83 8.60 3.61
N ARG A 50 4.47 9.72 3.28
CA ARG A 50 4.43 10.92 4.12
C ARG A 50 3.03 11.51 4.26
N SER A 51 2.25 11.49 3.17
CA SER A 51 0.86 11.96 3.22
C SER A 51 0.03 11.09 4.14
N ALA A 52 0.12 9.76 4.00
CA ALA A 52 -0.61 8.83 4.86
C ALA A 52 -0.23 9.01 6.33
N ALA A 53 1.06 9.10 6.64
CA ALA A 53 1.54 9.33 8.00
C ALA A 53 1.08 10.70 8.54
N GLY A 54 1.18 11.77 7.73
CA GLY A 54 0.79 13.12 8.13
C GLY A 54 -0.69 13.28 8.41
N PHE A 55 -1.53 12.55 7.68
CA PHE A 55 -2.98 12.53 7.91
C PHE A 55 -3.43 11.43 8.89
N GLY A 56 -2.54 10.60 9.40
CA GLY A 56 -2.87 9.51 10.31
C GLY A 56 -3.70 8.40 9.68
N ALA A 57 -3.56 8.18 8.37
CA ALA A 57 -4.24 7.07 7.69
C ALA A 57 -3.66 5.72 8.14
N SER A 58 -4.52 4.75 8.41
CA SER A 58 -4.09 3.39 8.73
C SER A 58 -3.28 2.80 7.58
N THR A 59 -2.08 2.32 7.88
CA THR A 59 -1.14 1.88 6.83
C THR A 59 -0.59 0.49 7.14
N ILE A 60 -0.48 -0.34 6.12
CA ILE A 60 0.21 -1.62 6.14
C ILE A 60 1.39 -1.53 5.17
N LEU A 61 2.57 -1.96 5.62
CA LEU A 61 3.75 -2.10 4.80
C LEU A 61 4.02 -3.59 4.60
N THR A 62 4.12 -4.02 3.35
CA THR A 62 4.43 -5.43 3.06
C THR A 62 5.45 -5.56 1.93
N THR A 63 6.34 -6.53 2.09
CA THR A 63 7.40 -6.90 1.14
C THR A 63 7.23 -8.35 0.70
N VAL A 64 7.88 -8.71 -0.38
CA VAL A 64 7.99 -10.11 -0.81
C VAL A 64 9.46 -10.53 -0.85
N ALA A 65 9.79 -11.62 -0.17
CA ALA A 65 11.12 -12.25 -0.19
C ALA A 65 12.26 -11.23 0.04
N GLU A 66 12.13 -10.40 1.07
CA GLU A 66 13.03 -9.26 1.33
C GLU A 66 14.50 -9.68 1.42
N THR A 67 14.77 -10.75 2.17
CA THR A 67 16.13 -11.20 2.46
C THR A 67 16.73 -12.09 1.37
N THR A 68 15.91 -12.65 0.48
CA THR A 68 16.38 -13.65 -0.49
C THR A 68 16.42 -13.15 -1.93
N PHE A 69 15.50 -12.25 -2.32
CA PHE A 69 15.40 -11.84 -3.71
C PHE A 69 15.14 -10.34 -3.91
N SER A 70 14.10 -9.79 -3.26
CA SER A 70 13.59 -8.48 -3.66
C SER A 70 14.28 -7.31 -2.98
N GLY A 71 15.05 -7.56 -1.93
CA GLY A 71 15.73 -6.52 -1.15
C GLY A 71 14.79 -5.74 -0.24
N PRO A 72 15.35 -4.79 0.53
CA PRO A 72 14.57 -4.02 1.50
C PRO A 72 13.59 -3.06 0.84
N MET A 73 12.53 -2.73 1.56
CA MET A 73 11.62 -1.65 1.20
C MET A 73 12.35 -0.31 1.15
N PHE A 74 11.93 0.59 0.27
CA PHE A 74 12.51 1.93 0.16
C PHE A 74 12.48 2.66 1.50
N GLY A 75 13.60 3.26 1.88
CA GLY A 75 13.68 4.09 3.09
C GLY A 75 12.69 5.25 3.09
N GLU A 76 12.38 5.80 1.92
CA GLU A 76 11.39 6.87 1.74
C GLU A 76 9.97 6.42 2.12
N VAL A 77 9.68 5.12 2.03
CA VAL A 77 8.38 4.54 2.41
C VAL A 77 8.35 4.18 3.89
N THR A 78 9.43 3.64 4.45
CA THR A 78 9.47 3.19 5.85
C THR A 78 9.70 4.31 6.85
N ALA A 79 10.49 5.32 6.49
CA ALA A 79 10.87 6.41 7.40
C ALA A 79 9.69 7.19 8.01
N PRO A 80 8.57 7.44 7.30
CA PRO A 80 7.42 8.12 7.88
C PRO A 80 6.68 7.32 8.96
N PHE A 81 6.97 6.02 9.10
CA PHE A 81 6.26 5.10 10.00
C PHE A 81 7.20 4.45 11.01
N PRO A 82 7.83 5.22 11.91
CA PRO A 82 8.73 4.64 12.90
C PRO A 82 7.96 3.68 13.82
N GLY A 83 8.46 2.44 13.90
CA GLY A 83 7.82 1.40 14.73
C GLY A 83 6.65 0.65 14.07
N LEU A 84 6.25 0.99 12.85
CA LEU A 84 5.28 0.18 12.13
C LEU A 84 5.94 -1.12 11.65
N ALA A 85 5.37 -2.26 12.05
CA ALA A 85 5.87 -3.57 11.64
C ALA A 85 5.69 -3.75 10.13
N LEU A 86 6.76 -4.20 9.48
CA LEU A 86 6.74 -4.60 8.08
C LEU A 86 6.42 -6.10 8.00
N ILE A 87 5.54 -6.48 7.12
CA ILE A 87 5.15 -7.87 6.90
C ILE A 87 5.87 -8.38 5.65
N ASP A 88 6.91 -9.21 5.83
CA ASP A 88 7.57 -9.88 4.71
C ASP A 88 6.87 -11.21 4.42
N ARG A 89 6.57 -11.48 3.18
CA ARG A 89 5.83 -12.64 2.73
C ARG A 89 6.54 -13.36 1.58
N THR A 90 6.06 -14.55 1.24
CA THR A 90 6.53 -15.34 0.09
C THR A 90 5.49 -15.48 -1.02
N THR A 91 4.26 -15.02 -0.77
CA THR A 91 3.17 -15.02 -1.76
C THR A 91 3.24 -13.78 -2.65
N MET A 92 2.98 -13.94 -3.95
CA MET A 92 2.88 -12.81 -4.87
C MET A 92 1.65 -11.94 -4.58
N ASN A 93 0.52 -12.58 -4.36
CA ASN A 93 -0.70 -11.92 -3.93
C ASN A 93 -0.68 -11.78 -2.40
N CYS A 94 -0.56 -10.57 -1.88
CA CYS A 94 -0.52 -10.34 -0.44
C CYS A 94 -1.84 -10.71 0.26
N TRP A 95 -2.95 -10.86 -0.46
CA TRP A 95 -4.22 -11.37 0.08
C TRP A 95 -4.21 -12.87 0.38
N GLU A 96 -3.19 -13.60 -0.04
CA GLU A 96 -2.96 -15.01 0.29
C GLU A 96 -2.05 -15.21 1.52
N ASP A 97 -1.64 -14.12 2.17
CA ASP A 97 -0.80 -14.13 3.36
C ASP A 97 -1.64 -13.84 4.62
N GLU A 98 -1.64 -14.77 5.57
CA GLU A 98 -2.47 -14.67 6.79
C GLU A 98 -2.13 -13.43 7.61
N ALA A 99 -0.85 -13.06 7.75
CA ALA A 99 -0.46 -11.91 8.55
C ALA A 99 -0.92 -10.58 7.94
N VAL A 100 -0.99 -10.49 6.61
CA VAL A 100 -1.54 -9.32 5.92
C VAL A 100 -3.05 -9.25 6.16
N ILE A 101 -3.77 -10.36 6.00
CA ILE A 101 -5.23 -10.41 6.20
C ILE A 101 -5.60 -10.12 7.65
N ASP A 102 -4.90 -10.71 8.61
CA ASP A 102 -5.12 -10.42 10.02
C ASP A 102 -4.96 -8.92 10.31
N ARG A 103 -3.94 -8.30 9.73
CA ARG A 103 -3.70 -6.86 9.90
C ARG A 103 -4.79 -6.00 9.26
N VAL A 104 -5.28 -6.38 8.08
CA VAL A 104 -6.41 -5.70 7.42
C VAL A 104 -7.65 -5.79 8.30
N ASN A 105 -7.95 -6.97 8.83
CA ASN A 105 -9.11 -7.22 9.68
C ASN A 105 -9.01 -6.48 11.03
N ASP A 106 -7.84 -6.45 11.64
CA ASP A 106 -7.59 -5.71 12.89
C ASP A 106 -7.84 -4.20 12.73
N ILE A 107 -7.44 -3.65 11.58
CA ILE A 107 -7.68 -2.24 11.26
C ILE A 107 -9.17 -2.00 10.99
N GLY A 108 -9.84 -2.92 10.31
CA GLY A 108 -11.29 -2.97 10.11
C GLY A 108 -11.90 -1.76 9.38
N LYS A 109 -11.17 -1.14 8.45
CA LYS A 109 -11.71 -0.03 7.66
C LYS A 109 -12.48 -0.53 6.42
N PRO A 110 -13.55 0.18 6.01
CA PRO A 110 -14.41 -0.28 4.92
C PRO A 110 -13.80 -0.14 3.52
N ARG A 111 -12.66 0.53 3.40
CA ARG A 111 -12.02 0.79 2.10
C ARG A 111 -10.56 0.43 2.14
N ILE A 112 -10.06 -0.08 1.03
CA ILE A 112 -8.66 -0.40 0.83
C ILE A 112 -8.10 0.48 -0.31
N VAL A 113 -6.94 1.07 -0.07
CA VAL A 113 -6.14 1.76 -1.08
C VAL A 113 -4.87 0.94 -1.29
N LEU A 114 -4.61 0.52 -2.51
CA LEU A 114 -3.42 -0.24 -2.86
C LEU A 114 -2.42 0.67 -3.59
N ALA A 115 -1.18 0.63 -3.15
CA ALA A 115 -0.07 1.29 -3.83
C ALA A 115 1.14 0.36 -3.85
N GLY A 116 1.80 0.18 -4.99
CA GLY A 116 2.95 -0.73 -5.01
C GLY A 116 3.45 -1.10 -6.40
N LEU A 117 4.32 -2.08 -6.43
CA LEU A 117 4.98 -2.66 -7.60
C LEU A 117 4.76 -4.19 -7.63
N TRP A 118 4.44 -4.80 -8.76
CA TRP A 118 4.08 -4.19 -10.04
C TRP A 118 2.57 -4.31 -10.24
N THR A 119 1.95 -3.42 -11.00
CA THR A 119 0.50 -3.41 -11.22
C THR A 119 -0.03 -4.77 -11.70
N SER A 120 0.63 -5.38 -12.69
CA SER A 120 0.21 -6.66 -13.28
C SER A 120 0.49 -7.90 -12.43
N VAL A 121 1.15 -7.76 -11.29
CA VAL A 121 1.57 -8.90 -10.44
C VAL A 121 1.04 -8.72 -9.01
N CYS A 122 1.73 -7.90 -8.21
CA CYS A 122 1.45 -7.80 -6.79
C CYS A 122 0.29 -6.84 -6.44
N ILE A 123 -0.26 -6.12 -7.42
CA ILE A 123 -1.41 -5.22 -7.22
C ILE A 123 -2.71 -5.80 -7.74
N VAL A 124 -2.73 -6.39 -8.95
CA VAL A 124 -3.97 -6.92 -9.52
C VAL A 124 -4.56 -8.07 -8.70
N GLY A 125 -3.71 -8.96 -8.18
CA GLY A 125 -4.15 -10.07 -7.35
C GLY A 125 -4.88 -9.61 -6.08
N PRO A 126 -4.24 -8.79 -5.23
CA PRO A 126 -4.90 -8.23 -4.04
C PRO A 126 -6.15 -7.41 -4.35
N ALA A 127 -6.14 -6.63 -5.44
CA ALA A 127 -7.31 -5.84 -5.83
C ALA A 127 -8.53 -6.70 -6.14
N LEU A 128 -8.34 -7.77 -6.91
CA LEU A 128 -9.41 -8.71 -7.23
C LEU A 128 -9.87 -9.48 -5.99
N SER A 129 -8.93 -9.98 -5.19
CA SER A 129 -9.25 -10.71 -3.95
C SER A 129 -10.03 -9.85 -2.95
N ALA A 130 -9.66 -8.57 -2.79
CA ALA A 130 -10.34 -7.65 -1.88
C ALA A 130 -11.75 -7.27 -2.36
N ILE A 131 -12.01 -7.30 -3.68
CA ILE A 131 -13.36 -7.03 -4.23
C ILE A 131 -14.31 -8.21 -3.99
N ASP A 132 -13.76 -9.43 -3.98
CA ASP A 132 -14.55 -10.66 -3.82
C ASP A 132 -14.94 -10.95 -2.36
N GLN A 133 -14.42 -10.21 -1.40
CA GLN A 133 -14.64 -10.37 0.06
C GLN A 133 -15.42 -9.20 0.66
#